data_dbd5f9bec620bdd4e5e280176786538d
#
_entry.id   dbd5f9bec620bdd4e5e280176786538d
#
_cell.length_a   1.000
_cell.length_b   1.000
_cell.length_c   1.000
_cell.angle_alpha   90.00
_cell.angle_beta   90.00
_cell.angle_gamma   90.00
#
_symmetry.space_group_name_H-M   'P 1'
#
loop_
_entity.id
_entity.type
_entity.pdbx_description
1 polymer ?
#
loop_
_entity_poly.entity_id
_entity_poly.type
_entity_poly.pdbx_seq_one_letter_code
_entity_poly.pdbx_strand_id
1 'polypeptide(L)'
;AYPKGALDEDQLLFEVARYNFTSFMVRNFDLEISDLGDISMLAVKGFVSYDEVHAYVQDLYSDKHMATVLEGIRTLLILEDNLNLLGTKYSFEDYSKFYDENFAPIQIPEELRIDNGTVIRGEDEVDYSEEEEEAPDQEEEQLEEDEDDFPFGF
;
A
#
# COMPACT_ATOMS: atom_id res chain seq x y z
N ALA A 1 -4.70 3.40 3.62
CA ALA A 1 -5.75 3.66 2.63
C ALA A 1 -6.82 2.58 2.70
N TYR A 2 -8.08 2.94 2.59
CA TYR A 2 -9.24 2.04 2.68
C TYR A 2 -10.41 2.61 1.85
N PRO A 3 -11.37 1.76 1.42
CA PRO A 3 -12.55 2.24 0.70
C PRO A 3 -13.37 3.20 1.59
N LYS A 4 -13.83 4.29 1.02
CA LYS A 4 -14.61 5.31 1.75
C LYS A 4 -15.86 4.70 2.37
N GLY A 5 -16.05 4.94 3.68
CA GLY A 5 -17.17 4.40 4.44
C GLY A 5 -17.07 2.90 4.80
N ALA A 6 -15.94 2.25 4.53
CA ALA A 6 -15.74 0.83 4.87
C ALA A 6 -15.50 0.59 6.37
N LEU A 7 -15.09 1.62 7.11
CA LEU A 7 -14.79 1.54 8.55
C LEU A 7 -15.14 2.86 9.27
N ASP A 8 -15.13 2.80 10.60
CA ASP A 8 -15.30 3.97 11.45
C ASP A 8 -13.98 4.75 11.54
N GLU A 9 -13.91 5.90 10.85
CA GLU A 9 -12.70 6.74 10.76
C GLU A 9 -12.30 7.34 12.10
N ASP A 10 -13.28 7.71 12.93
CA ASP A 10 -13.02 8.27 14.26
C ASP A 10 -12.42 7.19 15.17
N GLN A 11 -12.90 5.96 15.07
CA GLN A 11 -12.35 4.84 15.80
C GLN A 11 -10.92 4.51 15.32
N LEU A 12 -10.67 4.45 14.01
CA LEU A 12 -9.33 4.23 13.46
C LEU A 12 -8.35 5.30 13.94
N LEU A 13 -8.74 6.56 13.81
CA LEU A 13 -7.94 7.69 14.27
C LEU A 13 -7.61 7.60 15.76
N PHE A 14 -8.61 7.27 16.58
CA PHE A 14 -8.43 7.11 18.03
C PHE A 14 -7.45 5.98 18.37
N GLU A 15 -7.57 4.82 17.71
CA GLU A 15 -6.71 3.67 17.98
C GLU A 15 -5.25 3.95 17.60
N VAL A 16 -5.02 4.58 16.43
CA VAL A 16 -3.67 4.97 16.01
C VAL A 16 -3.09 6.06 16.92
N ALA A 17 -3.90 7.06 17.31
CA ALA A 17 -3.47 8.10 18.25
C ALA A 17 -3.10 7.50 19.62
N ARG A 18 -3.92 6.58 20.13
CA ARG A 18 -3.66 5.87 21.40
C ARG A 18 -2.37 5.07 21.33
N TYR A 19 -2.17 4.30 20.24
CA TYR A 19 -0.95 3.55 20.01
C TYR A 19 0.29 4.48 20.01
N ASN A 20 0.23 5.58 19.26
CA ASN A 20 1.31 6.54 19.20
C ASN A 20 1.64 7.12 20.57
N PHE A 21 0.63 7.51 21.33
CA PHE A 21 0.81 8.07 22.68
C PHE A 21 1.43 7.05 23.66
N THR A 22 1.06 5.79 23.57
CA THR A 22 1.55 4.75 24.49
C THR A 22 2.94 4.22 24.11
N SER A 23 3.23 4.13 22.81
CA SER A 23 4.46 3.51 22.30
C SER A 23 5.59 4.53 22.07
N PHE A 24 5.25 5.80 21.78
CA PHE A 24 6.21 6.85 21.39
C PHE A 24 6.06 8.11 22.25
N MET A 25 6.31 7.98 23.56
CA MET A 25 6.12 9.08 24.54
C MET A 25 6.93 10.37 24.25
N VAL A 26 7.99 10.29 23.47
CA VAL A 26 8.89 11.40 23.14
C VAL A 26 8.62 12.02 21.77
N ARG A 27 7.82 11.35 20.95
CA ARG A 27 7.53 11.75 19.57
C ARG A 27 6.07 12.09 19.41
N ASN A 28 5.80 13.23 18.81
CA ASN A 28 4.46 13.58 18.35
C ASN A 28 4.37 13.34 16.86
N PHE A 29 3.47 12.46 16.45
CA PHE A 29 3.12 12.26 15.07
C PHE A 29 1.84 13.02 14.76
N ASP A 30 1.81 13.67 13.59
CA ASP A 30 0.60 14.32 13.10
C ASP A 30 -0.28 13.27 12.40
N LEU A 31 -1.57 13.27 12.72
CA LEU A 31 -2.55 12.39 12.13
C LEU A 31 -3.54 13.21 11.30
N GLU A 32 -3.71 12.82 10.04
CA GLU A 32 -4.62 13.53 9.11
C GLU A 32 -5.45 12.53 8.34
N ILE A 33 -6.78 12.73 8.33
CA ILE A 33 -7.68 11.98 7.46
C ILE A 33 -7.99 12.82 6.22
N SER A 34 -7.92 12.21 5.06
CA SER A 34 -8.23 12.84 3.78
C SER A 34 -8.87 11.86 2.81
N ASP A 35 -9.64 12.40 1.88
CA ASP A 35 -10.32 11.63 0.84
C ASP A 35 -9.65 11.82 -0.53
N LEU A 36 -9.51 10.72 -1.25
CA LEU A 36 -9.07 10.68 -2.63
C LEU A 36 -10.07 9.89 -3.48
N GLY A 37 -11.11 10.55 -3.96
CA GLY A 37 -12.21 9.90 -4.68
C GLY A 37 -12.99 8.94 -3.78
N ASP A 38 -12.97 7.65 -4.12
CA ASP A 38 -13.66 6.58 -3.38
C ASP A 38 -12.79 5.94 -2.29
N ILE A 39 -11.61 6.50 -2.04
CA ILE A 39 -10.65 6.02 -1.05
C ILE A 39 -10.48 7.10 0.03
N SER A 40 -10.56 6.69 1.29
CA SER A 40 -10.13 7.49 2.44
C SER A 40 -8.73 7.06 2.88
N MET A 41 -7.96 8.00 3.41
CA MET A 41 -6.59 7.77 3.89
C MET A 41 -6.44 8.38 5.28
N LEU A 42 -5.82 7.62 6.18
CA LEU A 42 -5.24 8.15 7.41
C LEU A 42 -3.72 8.26 7.20
N ALA A 43 -3.21 9.46 7.19
CA ALA A 43 -1.78 9.76 7.12
C ALA A 43 -1.20 9.94 8.51
N VAL A 44 -0.10 9.26 8.79
CA VAL A 44 0.75 9.48 9.96
C VAL A 44 2.01 10.19 9.49
N LYS A 45 2.24 11.41 9.98
CA LYS A 45 3.31 12.29 9.51
C LYS A 45 4.29 12.64 10.64
N GLY A 46 5.44 13.21 10.27
CA GLY A 46 6.44 13.68 11.24
C GLY A 46 7.65 12.78 11.40
N PHE A 47 7.83 11.82 10.53
CA PHE A 47 9.04 10.99 10.45
C PHE A 47 10.20 11.76 9.84
N VAL A 48 11.42 11.53 10.35
CA VAL A 48 12.62 12.23 9.87
C VAL A 48 13.43 11.42 8.85
N SER A 49 13.14 10.12 8.72
CA SER A 49 13.83 9.24 7.77
C SER A 49 12.95 8.05 7.36
N TYR A 50 13.37 7.41 6.27
CA TYR A 50 12.78 6.15 5.81
C TYR A 50 12.90 5.05 6.88
N ASP A 51 14.07 4.91 7.51
CA ASP A 51 14.29 3.87 8.53
C ASP A 51 13.35 4.04 9.72
N GLU A 52 13.07 5.29 10.11
CA GLU A 52 12.15 5.59 11.21
C GLU A 52 10.71 5.16 10.86
N VAL A 53 10.21 5.54 9.68
CA VAL A 53 8.85 5.16 9.29
C VAL A 53 8.73 3.66 9.06
N HIS A 54 9.77 3.03 8.51
CA HIS A 54 9.79 1.58 8.32
C HIS A 54 9.74 0.85 9.67
N ALA A 55 10.58 1.24 10.64
CA ALA A 55 10.56 0.67 11.99
C ALA A 55 9.19 0.90 12.67
N TYR A 56 8.63 2.09 12.56
CA TYR A 56 7.30 2.40 13.09
C TYR A 56 6.24 1.43 12.55
N VAL A 57 6.21 1.19 11.24
CA VAL A 57 5.23 0.29 10.63
C VAL A 57 5.44 -1.16 11.07
N GLN A 58 6.70 -1.62 11.18
CA GLN A 58 7.01 -2.95 11.71
C GLN A 58 6.50 -3.13 13.15
N ASP A 59 6.75 -2.14 14.02
CA ASP A 59 6.28 -2.15 15.40
C ASP A 59 4.74 -2.12 15.47
N LEU A 60 4.11 -1.31 14.62
CA LEU A 60 2.66 -1.19 14.52
C LEU A 60 1.98 -2.54 14.18
N TYR A 61 2.51 -3.28 13.21
CA TYR A 61 2.00 -4.60 12.84
C TYR A 61 2.44 -5.72 13.78
N SER A 62 3.46 -5.50 14.61
CA SER A 62 3.87 -6.44 15.66
C SER A 62 2.94 -6.37 16.89
N ASP A 63 2.23 -5.28 17.07
CA ASP A 63 1.19 -5.15 18.09
C ASP A 63 -0.09 -5.85 17.64
N LYS A 64 -0.52 -6.88 18.38
CA LYS A 64 -1.67 -7.70 18.01
C LYS A 64 -2.98 -6.94 17.91
N HIS A 65 -3.15 -5.91 18.76
CA HIS A 65 -4.36 -5.08 18.72
C HIS A 65 -4.36 -4.22 17.46
N MET A 66 -3.22 -3.56 17.17
CA MET A 66 -3.09 -2.72 15.97
C MET A 66 -3.16 -3.55 14.69
N ALA A 67 -2.59 -4.75 14.66
CA ALA A 67 -2.73 -5.66 13.55
C ALA A 67 -4.21 -5.95 13.23
N THR A 68 -5.05 -6.17 14.26
CA THR A 68 -6.50 -6.36 14.06
C THR A 68 -7.20 -5.06 13.61
N VAL A 69 -6.81 -3.91 14.15
CA VAL A 69 -7.39 -2.61 13.74
C VAL A 69 -7.08 -2.29 12.27
N LEU A 70 -5.90 -2.70 11.81
CA LEU A 70 -5.42 -2.46 10.45
C LEU A 70 -5.83 -3.55 9.44
N GLU A 71 -6.58 -4.56 9.87
CA GLU A 71 -7.10 -5.59 8.98
C GLU A 71 -7.94 -4.96 7.85
N GLY A 72 -7.61 -5.30 6.61
CA GLY A 72 -8.29 -4.74 5.45
C GLY A 72 -7.84 -3.32 5.05
N ILE A 73 -6.87 -2.72 5.74
CA ILE A 73 -6.31 -1.42 5.41
C ILE A 73 -5.00 -1.59 4.65
N ARG A 74 -4.88 -0.90 3.51
CA ARG A 74 -3.63 -0.88 2.74
C ARG A 74 -2.66 0.15 3.34
N THR A 75 -1.50 -0.31 3.79
CA THR A 75 -0.43 0.56 4.32
C THR A 75 0.60 0.86 3.24
N LEU A 76 0.97 2.13 3.13
CA LEU A 76 1.99 2.62 2.21
C LEU A 76 2.97 3.52 2.96
N LEU A 77 4.27 3.38 2.66
CA LEU A 77 5.30 4.34 3.05
C LEU A 77 5.56 5.25 1.85
N ILE A 78 5.33 6.55 2.00
CA ILE A 78 5.41 7.49 0.89
C ILE A 78 5.93 8.84 1.36
N LEU A 79 6.73 9.49 0.53
CA LEU A 79 7.06 10.91 0.70
C LEU A 79 5.81 11.77 0.51
N GLU A 80 5.68 12.80 1.32
CA GLU A 80 4.55 13.73 1.24
C GLU A 80 4.44 14.38 -0.15
N ASP A 81 5.58 14.71 -0.78
CA ASP A 81 5.61 15.26 -2.14
C ASP A 81 5.03 14.30 -3.19
N ASN A 82 5.21 12.99 -2.98
CA ASN A 82 4.71 11.95 -3.88
C ASN A 82 3.22 11.64 -3.65
N LEU A 83 2.67 11.98 -2.50
CA LEU A 83 1.26 11.73 -2.19
C LEU A 83 0.31 12.39 -3.20
N ASN A 84 0.68 13.58 -3.70
CA ASN A 84 -0.10 14.30 -4.70
C ASN A 84 -0.14 13.62 -6.09
N LEU A 85 0.74 12.66 -6.33
CA LEU A 85 0.80 11.89 -7.57
C LEU A 85 -0.15 10.69 -7.54
N LEU A 86 -0.49 10.19 -6.34
CA LEU A 86 -1.42 9.09 -6.18
C LEU A 86 -2.85 9.51 -6.57
N GLY A 87 -3.54 8.65 -7.28
CA GLY A 87 -4.90 8.88 -7.76
C GLY A 87 -5.01 9.89 -8.91
N THR A 88 -3.93 10.59 -9.27
CA THR A 88 -3.88 11.51 -10.41
C THR A 88 -3.05 10.97 -11.56
N LYS A 89 -1.80 10.64 -11.32
CA LYS A 89 -0.85 10.14 -12.32
C LYS A 89 -0.59 8.64 -12.15
N TYR A 90 -0.55 8.16 -10.91
CA TYR A 90 -0.26 6.78 -10.56
C TYR A 90 -1.34 6.23 -9.64
N SER A 91 -1.66 4.93 -9.80
CA SER A 91 -2.54 4.21 -8.89
C SER A 91 -1.81 3.80 -7.60
N PHE A 92 -2.57 3.39 -6.58
CA PHE A 92 -1.99 2.77 -5.38
C PHE A 92 -1.24 1.48 -5.70
N GLU A 93 -1.67 0.74 -6.72
CA GLU A 93 -1.02 -0.50 -7.18
C GLU A 93 0.31 -0.22 -7.84
N ASP A 94 0.39 0.80 -8.71
CA ASP A 94 1.66 1.23 -9.34
C ASP A 94 2.68 1.59 -8.26
N TYR A 95 2.25 2.34 -7.25
CA TYR A 95 3.15 2.72 -6.16
C TYR A 95 3.58 1.51 -5.30
N SER A 96 2.66 0.59 -4.98
CA SER A 96 3.00 -0.62 -4.22
C SER A 96 4.02 -1.47 -4.97
N LYS A 97 3.84 -1.65 -6.29
CA LYS A 97 4.79 -2.37 -7.13
C LYS A 97 6.17 -1.70 -7.15
N PHE A 98 6.19 -0.39 -7.35
CA PHE A 98 7.43 0.39 -7.28
C PHE A 98 8.13 0.22 -5.93
N TYR A 99 7.38 0.29 -4.82
CA TYR A 99 7.93 0.12 -3.47
C TYR A 99 8.55 -1.27 -3.27
N ASP A 100 7.83 -2.33 -3.66
CA ASP A 100 8.28 -3.72 -3.50
C ASP A 100 9.53 -4.03 -4.35
N GLU A 101 9.70 -3.36 -5.49
CA GLU A 101 10.85 -3.53 -6.38
C GLU A 101 12.09 -2.76 -5.91
N ASN A 102 11.93 -1.64 -5.19
CA ASN A 102 13.02 -0.71 -4.88
C ASN A 102 13.37 -0.63 -3.39
N PHE A 103 12.49 -1.07 -2.50
CA PHE A 103 12.64 -0.93 -1.05
C PHE A 103 12.42 -2.25 -0.32
N ALA A 104 12.82 -2.28 0.96
CA ALA A 104 12.56 -3.43 1.81
C ALA A 104 11.04 -3.57 2.03
N PRO A 105 10.45 -4.75 1.76
CA PRO A 105 9.01 -4.95 1.93
C PRO A 105 8.61 -4.79 3.40
N ILE A 106 7.43 -4.19 3.61
CA ILE A 106 6.80 -4.15 4.93
C ILE A 106 6.40 -5.58 5.29
N GLN A 107 6.83 -6.06 6.46
CA GLN A 107 6.44 -7.38 6.95
C GLN A 107 5.06 -7.29 7.61
N ILE A 108 4.03 -7.43 6.80
CA ILE A 108 2.64 -7.54 7.26
C ILE A 108 2.35 -9.02 7.49
N PRO A 109 1.74 -9.41 8.64
CA PRO A 109 1.28 -10.77 8.86
C PRO A 109 0.45 -11.27 7.69
N GLU A 110 0.70 -12.51 7.26
CA GLU A 110 0.11 -13.07 6.02
C GLU A 110 -1.42 -13.06 6.07
N GLU A 111 -1.99 -13.24 7.26
CA GLU A 111 -3.44 -13.18 7.51
C GLU A 111 -4.05 -11.78 7.27
N LEU A 112 -3.23 -10.74 7.28
CA LEU A 112 -3.67 -9.35 7.09
C LEU A 112 -3.37 -8.81 5.69
N ARG A 113 -2.67 -9.58 4.85
CA ARG A 113 -2.42 -9.20 3.47
C ARG A 113 -3.72 -9.28 2.69
N ILE A 114 -4.14 -8.14 2.15
CA ILE A 114 -5.13 -8.14 1.09
C ILE A 114 -4.38 -8.52 -0.17
N ASP A 115 -4.60 -9.74 -0.68
CA ASP A 115 -4.15 -10.12 -2.00
C ASP A 115 -4.79 -9.16 -3.02
N ASN A 116 -3.95 -8.42 -3.73
CA ASN A 116 -4.38 -7.55 -4.81
C ASN A 116 -4.95 -8.42 -5.93
N GLY A 117 -6.24 -8.70 -5.88
CA GLY A 117 -6.94 -9.27 -7.02
C GLY A 117 -7.70 -10.57 -6.82
N THR A 118 -7.75 -11.15 -5.63
CA THR A 118 -8.66 -12.30 -5.44
C THR A 118 -9.94 -11.84 -4.77
N VAL A 119 -10.89 -11.40 -5.58
CA VAL A 119 -12.29 -11.50 -5.21
C VAL A 119 -12.55 -13.00 -5.09
N ILE A 120 -12.68 -13.51 -3.86
CA ILE A 120 -13.20 -14.86 -3.66
C ILE A 120 -14.65 -14.84 -4.13
N ARG A 121 -14.85 -15.09 -5.41
CA ARG A 121 -16.10 -15.62 -5.90
C ARG A 121 -16.04 -17.11 -5.62
N GLY A 122 -17.01 -17.56 -4.85
CA GLY A 122 -17.24 -18.97 -4.60
C GLY A 122 -17.30 -19.76 -5.91
N GLU A 123 -16.70 -20.91 -5.83
CA GLU A 123 -16.84 -22.11 -6.62
C GLU A 123 -17.66 -21.98 -7.92
N ASP A 124 -16.94 -21.88 -9.04
CA ASP A 124 -17.33 -22.52 -10.28
C ASP A 124 -16.02 -22.84 -11.04
N GLU A 125 -15.69 -24.12 -11.04
CA GLU A 125 -14.67 -24.73 -11.87
C GLU A 125 -14.99 -24.45 -13.35
N VAL A 126 -14.11 -23.73 -14.04
CA VAL A 126 -14.06 -23.76 -15.50
C VAL A 126 -12.68 -24.23 -15.90
N ASP A 127 -12.68 -25.49 -16.27
CA ASP A 127 -11.64 -26.22 -17.00
C ASP A 127 -11.33 -25.50 -18.33
N TYR A 128 -10.13 -24.95 -18.48
CA TYR A 128 -9.58 -24.59 -19.77
C TYR A 128 -8.46 -25.55 -20.13
N SER A 129 -8.86 -26.61 -20.79
CA SER A 129 -7.98 -27.48 -21.59
C SER A 129 -7.32 -26.67 -22.71
N GLU A 130 -6.04 -26.90 -22.81
CA GLU A 130 -5.06 -26.49 -23.80
C GLU A 130 -5.59 -26.47 -25.23
N GLU A 131 -5.41 -25.37 -25.95
CA GLU A 131 -5.21 -25.41 -27.41
C GLU A 131 -3.95 -24.62 -27.74
N GLU A 132 -2.93 -25.42 -28.14
CA GLU A 132 -1.73 -24.93 -28.81
C GLU A 132 -2.11 -24.33 -30.15
N GLU A 133 -1.81 -23.09 -30.45
CA GLU A 133 -1.66 -22.62 -31.82
C GLU A 133 -0.34 -21.85 -31.99
N GLU A 134 0.33 -22.32 -33.03
CA GLU A 134 1.66 -22.00 -33.52
C GLU A 134 1.84 -20.51 -33.87
N ALA A 135 3.07 -20.04 -33.62
CA ALA A 135 3.58 -18.73 -34.03
C ALA A 135 3.69 -18.59 -35.56
N PRO A 136 3.71 -17.37 -36.09
CA PRO A 136 4.69 -17.05 -37.10
C PRO A 136 5.60 -15.87 -36.67
N ASP A 137 6.86 -16.18 -36.92
CA ASP A 137 8.02 -15.34 -37.13
C ASP A 137 7.71 -14.00 -37.82
N GLN A 138 8.17 -12.88 -37.29
CA GLN A 138 8.86 -11.82 -38.03
C GLN A 138 9.07 -10.52 -37.24
N GLU A 139 10.31 -10.08 -37.38
CA GLU A 139 10.85 -8.72 -37.46
C GLU A 139 11.16 -7.97 -36.17
N GLU A 140 12.46 -7.90 -35.96
CA GLU A 140 13.19 -6.98 -35.10
C GLU A 140 12.83 -5.53 -35.49
N GLU A 141 12.09 -4.84 -34.64
CA GLU A 141 12.15 -3.38 -34.56
C GLU A 141 12.80 -2.99 -33.22
N GLN A 142 13.96 -2.35 -33.38
CA GLN A 142 14.65 -1.65 -32.30
C GLN A 142 13.72 -0.58 -31.73
N LEU A 143 13.18 -0.84 -30.55
CA LEU A 143 12.56 0.18 -29.73
C LEU A 143 13.62 0.68 -28.76
N GLU A 144 13.90 1.97 -28.89
CA GLU A 144 14.71 2.77 -28.00
C GLU A 144 14.20 2.54 -26.56
N GLU A 145 15.15 2.21 -25.69
CA GLU A 145 14.93 2.15 -24.24
C GLU A 145 14.62 3.57 -23.77
N ASP A 146 13.34 3.93 -23.70
CA ASP A 146 12.92 5.02 -22.87
C ASP A 146 13.12 4.56 -21.41
N GLU A 147 14.18 5.06 -20.80
CA GLU A 147 14.39 4.97 -19.35
C GLU A 147 13.15 5.63 -18.71
N ASP A 148 12.21 4.79 -18.25
CA ASP A 148 11.10 5.22 -17.42
C ASP A 148 11.67 5.80 -16.13
N ASP A 149 11.85 7.12 -16.15
CA ASP A 149 12.22 7.92 -14.99
C ASP A 149 11.03 7.90 -14.02
N PHE A 150 11.00 6.89 -13.16
CA PHE A 150 9.99 6.78 -12.11
C PHE A 150 10.17 7.93 -11.11
N PRO A 151 9.16 8.78 -10.92
CA PRO A 151 9.30 10.02 -10.17
C PRO A 151 9.25 9.84 -8.65
N PHE A 152 9.27 8.61 -8.16
CA PHE A 152 9.21 8.36 -6.72
C PHE A 152 10.63 8.26 -6.14
N GLY A 153 11.03 9.28 -5.38
CA GLY A 153 12.26 9.30 -4.59
C GLY A 153 11.96 9.42 -3.09
N PHE A 154 12.84 8.91 -2.25
CA PHE A 154 12.87 9.14 -0.80
C PHE A 154 14.05 10.03 -0.43
#